data_a1da12cffb878fbce6d6250c45780316
#
_entry.id   a1da12cffb878fbce6d6250c45780316
#
_cell.length_a   1.000
_cell.length_b   1.000
_cell.length_c   1.000
_cell.angle_alpha   90.00
_cell.angle_beta   90.00
_cell.angle_gamma   90.00
#
_symmetry.space_group_name_H-M   'P 1'
#
loop_
_entity.id
_entity.type
_entity.pdbx_description
1 polymer ?
#
loop_
_entity_poly.entity_id
_entity_poly.type
_entity_poly.pdbx_seq_one_letter_code
_entity_poly.pdbx_strand_id
1 'polypeptide(L)'
;MGQKVSPVGLRIGVIRDWESRWYAEKEYGDLLQEDVKIRELIFKECADCLVARVEIERSKNRVNLIIRTARPGMFVGSDGSKIEDLKKKLNKLAKGKDININIVEVANPDLDARLVALKIVKMLEERQSFRTAQKRAIQQTMRAGAKGIKTSIGGRLGGADIARSEGYSEGSVSLHTLRSDIDYAWEEAMTAYGKLGVKVWICRGEVLPGEMVKEPEKPRTMGNRPTRERRPRRQKTEEVAAEAKVEEATAAVEEKVEEVVKEDE
;
A
#
# COMPACT_ATOMS: atom_id res chain seq x y z
N MET A 1 -30.79 18.86 -5.89
CA MET A 1 -30.23 17.61 -5.39
C MET A 1 -29.78 17.81 -3.95
N GLY A 2 -30.12 16.89 -3.02
CA GLY A 2 -29.74 17.00 -1.61
C GLY A 2 -28.23 16.82 -1.40
N GLN A 3 -27.75 17.30 -0.25
CA GLN A 3 -26.38 17.13 0.19
C GLN A 3 -26.10 15.67 0.53
N LYS A 4 -24.93 15.15 0.12
CA LYS A 4 -24.54 13.76 0.38
C LYS A 4 -23.76 13.68 1.69
N VAL A 5 -24.10 12.72 2.54
CA VAL A 5 -23.39 12.42 3.79
C VAL A 5 -22.13 11.59 3.46
N SER A 6 -21.09 11.69 4.30
CA SER A 6 -19.93 10.82 4.22
C SER A 6 -20.31 9.35 4.36
N PRO A 7 -19.95 8.48 3.42
CA PRO A 7 -20.29 7.07 3.50
C PRO A 7 -19.60 6.35 4.67
N VAL A 8 -18.44 6.83 5.10
CA VAL A 8 -17.72 6.29 6.26
C VAL A 8 -18.49 6.62 7.54
N GLY A 9 -18.85 7.91 7.74
CA GLY A 9 -19.59 8.35 8.92
C GLY A 9 -20.95 7.68 9.07
N LEU A 10 -21.66 7.41 7.95
CA LEU A 10 -22.94 6.72 7.95
C LEU A 10 -22.88 5.27 8.46
N ARG A 11 -21.69 4.64 8.38
CA ARG A 11 -21.45 3.22 8.71
C ARG A 11 -20.75 3.01 10.04
N ILE A 12 -20.39 4.08 10.75
CA ILE A 12 -19.83 4.00 12.10
C ILE A 12 -20.89 3.46 13.04
N GLY A 13 -20.52 2.48 13.87
CA GLY A 13 -21.43 1.79 14.78
C GLY A 13 -22.28 0.68 14.14
N VAL A 14 -22.25 0.53 12.80
CA VAL A 14 -22.95 -0.55 12.07
C VAL A 14 -21.94 -1.61 11.64
N ILE A 15 -20.98 -1.23 10.79
CA ILE A 15 -19.95 -2.14 10.25
C ILE A 15 -18.53 -1.66 10.54
N ARG A 16 -18.33 -0.39 10.91
CA ARG A 16 -17.03 0.22 11.21
C ARG A 16 -17.02 0.77 12.62
N ASP A 17 -15.86 0.72 13.25
CA ASP A 17 -15.59 1.35 14.55
C ASP A 17 -14.97 2.73 14.35
N TRP A 18 -14.88 3.48 15.46
CA TRP A 18 -14.27 4.79 15.51
C TRP A 18 -12.74 4.72 15.32
N GLU A 19 -12.16 5.73 14.67
CA GLU A 19 -10.72 5.85 14.54
C GLU A 19 -10.04 6.33 15.83
N SER A 20 -10.77 7.07 16.68
CA SER A 20 -10.30 7.45 18.01
C SER A 20 -11.11 6.68 19.06
N ARG A 21 -10.40 5.87 19.86
CA ARG A 21 -10.98 5.00 20.89
C ARG A 21 -10.59 5.49 22.28
N TRP A 22 -11.42 6.35 22.84
CA TRP A 22 -11.26 6.86 24.20
C TRP A 22 -12.57 7.44 24.72
N TYR A 23 -12.66 7.61 26.03
CA TYR A 23 -13.80 8.19 26.71
C TYR A 23 -13.35 9.33 27.62
N ALA A 24 -14.07 10.45 27.64
CA ALA A 24 -13.87 11.57 28.54
C ALA A 24 -15.19 12.32 28.76
N GLU A 25 -15.43 12.77 29.99
CA GLU A 25 -16.63 13.53 30.32
C GLU A 25 -16.37 15.04 30.25
N LYS A 26 -15.39 15.55 31.00
CA LYS A 26 -15.13 16.99 31.16
C LYS A 26 -14.10 17.56 30.18
N GLU A 27 -13.11 16.75 29.79
CA GLU A 27 -11.96 17.17 28.96
C GLU A 27 -12.13 16.80 27.48
N TYR A 28 -13.35 16.48 27.05
CA TYR A 28 -13.63 16.00 25.70
C TYR A 28 -13.13 16.96 24.62
N GLY A 29 -13.42 18.27 24.76
CA GLY A 29 -13.04 19.28 23.77
C GLY A 29 -11.52 19.42 23.60
N ASP A 30 -10.78 19.40 24.72
CA ASP A 30 -9.32 19.53 24.70
C ASP A 30 -8.66 18.30 24.07
N LEU A 31 -9.12 17.11 24.42
CA LEU A 31 -8.63 15.85 23.86
C LEU A 31 -8.94 15.74 22.36
N LEU A 32 -10.11 16.16 21.94
CA LEU A 32 -10.47 16.19 20.52
C LEU A 32 -9.57 17.16 19.72
N GLN A 33 -9.31 18.35 20.29
CA GLN A 33 -8.40 19.33 19.66
C GLN A 33 -6.96 18.79 19.56
N GLU A 34 -6.49 18.08 20.60
CA GLU A 34 -5.21 17.40 20.56
C GLU A 34 -5.17 16.34 19.45
N ASP A 35 -6.22 15.51 19.30
CA ASP A 35 -6.30 14.48 18.26
C ASP A 35 -6.26 15.07 16.85
N VAL A 36 -6.97 16.18 16.61
CA VAL A 36 -6.95 16.86 15.33
C VAL A 36 -5.54 17.36 15.01
N LYS A 37 -4.88 18.04 15.97
CA LYS A 37 -3.50 18.54 15.79
C LYS A 37 -2.49 17.40 15.56
N ILE A 38 -2.63 16.28 16.25
CA ILE A 38 -1.80 15.08 16.07
C ILE A 38 -1.95 14.56 14.64
N ARG A 39 -3.18 14.41 14.15
CA ARG A 39 -3.44 13.94 12.78
C ARG A 39 -2.88 14.90 11.73
N GLU A 40 -3.13 16.20 11.87
CA GLU A 40 -2.60 17.22 10.96
C GLU A 40 -1.07 17.21 10.89
N LEU A 41 -0.40 17.09 12.05
CA LEU A 41 1.05 17.01 12.10
C LEU A 41 1.57 15.76 11.40
N ILE A 42 0.96 14.58 11.67
CA ILE A 42 1.37 13.32 11.03
C ILE A 42 1.19 13.40 9.52
N PHE A 43 0.06 13.90 9.03
CA PHE A 43 -0.19 14.02 7.60
C PHE A 43 0.74 15.02 6.91
N LYS A 44 1.12 16.09 7.60
CA LYS A 44 2.04 17.10 7.07
C LYS A 44 3.49 16.59 7.00
N GLU A 45 3.99 15.99 8.08
CA GLU A 45 5.38 15.51 8.16
C GLU A 45 5.62 14.23 7.35
N CYS A 46 4.59 13.39 7.22
CA CYS A 46 4.69 12.08 6.58
C CYS A 46 3.93 12.01 5.24
N ALA A 47 3.82 13.12 4.51
CA ALA A 47 3.16 13.14 3.20
C ALA A 47 3.76 12.12 2.22
N ASP A 48 5.08 11.97 2.20
CA ASP A 48 5.80 11.02 1.34
C ASP A 48 5.59 9.54 1.73
N CYS A 49 5.19 9.28 2.98
CA CYS A 49 5.05 7.93 3.51
C CYS A 49 3.74 7.25 3.08
N LEU A 50 2.82 7.97 2.41
CA LEU A 50 1.52 7.48 1.99
C LEU A 50 0.73 6.90 3.19
N VAL A 51 0.41 7.77 4.14
CA VAL A 51 -0.39 7.40 5.31
C VAL A 51 -1.84 7.22 4.91
N ALA A 52 -2.39 6.04 5.19
CA ALA A 52 -3.78 5.69 4.91
C ALA A 52 -4.70 6.18 6.02
N ARG A 53 -4.41 5.80 7.27
CA ARG A 53 -5.27 6.07 8.42
C ARG A 53 -4.43 6.22 9.69
N VAL A 54 -4.92 7.02 10.63
CA VAL A 54 -4.33 7.22 11.96
C VAL A 54 -5.37 6.89 13.01
N GLU A 55 -5.19 5.80 13.74
CA GLU A 55 -6.04 5.41 14.85
C GLU A 55 -5.40 5.87 16.16
N ILE A 56 -6.20 6.38 17.09
CA ILE A 56 -5.73 6.94 18.34
C ILE A 56 -6.43 6.24 19.50
N GLU A 57 -5.65 5.58 20.32
CA GLU A 57 -6.14 4.97 21.56
C GLU A 57 -5.55 5.72 22.75
N ARG A 58 -6.42 6.22 23.62
CA ARG A 58 -6.01 6.95 24.82
C ARG A 58 -6.29 6.15 26.08
N SER A 59 -5.28 6.05 26.91
CA SER A 59 -5.37 5.66 28.30
C SER A 59 -5.06 6.87 29.19
N LYS A 60 -5.19 6.77 30.51
CA LYS A 60 -4.99 7.92 31.42
C LYS A 60 -3.69 8.71 31.14
N ASN A 61 -2.54 8.02 31.03
CA ASN A 61 -1.23 8.65 30.88
C ASN A 61 -0.53 8.28 29.57
N ARG A 62 -1.14 7.47 28.69
CA ARG A 62 -0.51 6.96 27.46
C ARG A 62 -1.42 7.20 26.27
N VAL A 63 -0.82 7.56 25.17
CA VAL A 63 -1.49 7.71 23.86
C VAL A 63 -0.82 6.76 22.89
N ASN A 64 -1.56 5.74 22.45
CA ASN A 64 -1.10 4.82 21.42
C ASN A 64 -1.60 5.32 20.06
N LEU A 65 -0.67 5.60 19.17
CA LEU A 65 -0.94 5.98 17.79
C LEU A 65 -0.68 4.77 16.89
N ILE A 66 -1.72 4.26 16.23
CA ILE A 66 -1.59 3.21 15.24
C ILE A 66 -1.68 3.88 13.87
N ILE A 67 -0.54 3.93 13.17
CA ILE A 67 -0.42 4.59 11.87
C ILE A 67 -0.33 3.53 10.79
N ARG A 68 -1.33 3.54 9.89
CA ARG A 68 -1.36 2.64 8.75
C ARG A 68 -0.76 3.32 7.54
N THR A 69 0.29 2.73 6.99
CA THR A 69 1.04 3.30 5.87
C THR A 69 1.34 2.25 4.80
N ALA A 70 1.41 2.69 3.55
CA ALA A 70 1.84 1.83 2.45
C ALA A 70 3.37 1.68 2.38
N ARG A 71 4.13 2.60 3.01
CA ARG A 71 5.59 2.61 2.96
C ARG A 71 6.21 2.74 4.36
N PRO A 72 6.17 1.69 5.18
CA PRO A 72 6.67 1.75 6.56
C PRO A 72 8.16 2.10 6.65
N GLY A 73 8.98 1.62 5.71
CA GLY A 73 10.41 1.92 5.70
C GLY A 73 10.74 3.41 5.55
N MET A 74 9.95 4.15 4.76
CA MET A 74 10.13 5.61 4.64
C MET A 74 9.69 6.36 5.90
N PHE A 75 8.73 5.79 6.63
CA PHE A 75 8.25 6.35 7.89
C PHE A 75 9.28 6.19 9.01
N VAL A 76 9.90 5.02 9.10
CA VAL A 76 10.96 4.73 10.08
C VAL A 76 12.20 5.58 9.79
N GLY A 77 12.57 5.72 8.51
CA GLY A 77 13.80 6.38 8.09
C GLY A 77 15.03 5.50 8.32
N SER A 78 16.21 6.05 8.01
CA SER A 78 17.47 5.43 8.40
C SER A 78 17.60 5.49 9.92
N ASP A 79 17.93 4.39 10.56
CA ASP A 79 18.19 4.27 12.01
C ASP A 79 17.08 4.75 12.94
N GLY A 80 15.84 4.90 12.46
CA GLY A 80 14.71 5.32 13.28
C GLY A 80 14.65 6.82 13.63
N SER A 81 15.54 7.64 13.08
CA SER A 81 15.66 9.07 13.40
C SER A 81 14.36 9.85 13.15
N LYS A 82 13.64 9.55 12.07
CA LYS A 82 12.37 10.23 11.74
C LYS A 82 11.28 9.97 12.78
N ILE A 83 11.19 8.75 13.30
CA ILE A 83 10.22 8.40 14.35
C ILE A 83 10.55 9.15 15.65
N GLU A 84 11.82 9.23 16.02
CA GLU A 84 12.21 9.93 17.24
C GLU A 84 11.89 11.42 17.16
N ASP A 85 12.16 12.04 16.04
CA ASP A 85 11.86 13.46 15.82
C ASP A 85 10.35 13.72 15.80
N LEU A 86 9.57 12.83 15.16
CA LEU A 86 8.11 12.85 15.24
C LEU A 86 7.62 12.70 16.67
N LYS A 87 8.17 11.75 17.44
CA LYS A 87 7.82 11.54 18.83
C LYS A 87 8.11 12.78 19.69
N LYS A 88 9.26 13.45 19.47
CA LYS A 88 9.59 14.71 20.15
C LYS A 88 8.57 15.82 19.85
N LYS A 89 8.15 15.95 18.57
CA LYS A 89 7.14 16.96 18.16
C LYS A 89 5.77 16.63 18.76
N LEU A 90 5.36 15.37 18.74
CA LEU A 90 4.08 14.90 19.27
C LEU A 90 4.01 15.05 20.80
N ASN A 91 5.09 14.72 21.53
CA ASN A 91 5.15 14.89 22.98
C ASN A 91 4.95 16.35 23.43
N LYS A 92 5.40 17.32 22.61
CA LYS A 92 5.14 18.75 22.87
C LYS A 92 3.63 19.09 22.74
N LEU A 93 2.89 18.41 21.86
CA LEU A 93 1.46 18.61 21.68
C LEU A 93 0.62 17.91 22.76
N ALA A 94 1.03 16.74 23.20
CA ALA A 94 0.29 15.89 24.14
C ALA A 94 0.48 16.28 25.62
N LYS A 95 0.98 17.47 25.92
CA LYS A 95 1.11 18.02 27.29
C LYS A 95 1.76 17.03 28.31
N GLY A 96 2.80 16.30 27.89
CA GLY A 96 3.56 15.41 28.76
C GLY A 96 2.99 14.00 28.95
N LYS A 97 2.02 13.59 28.13
CA LYS A 97 1.60 12.19 28.07
C LYS A 97 2.59 11.37 27.24
N ASP A 98 2.84 10.13 27.64
CA ASP A 98 3.70 9.22 26.86
C ASP A 98 3.03 8.82 25.56
N ILE A 99 3.69 9.11 24.43
CA ILE A 99 3.21 8.72 23.12
C ILE A 99 3.96 7.48 22.64
N ASN A 100 3.19 6.44 22.31
CA ASN A 100 3.68 5.23 21.66
C ASN A 100 3.21 5.23 20.21
N ILE A 101 4.12 4.97 19.25
CA ILE A 101 3.82 4.96 17.82
C ILE A 101 3.98 3.53 17.31
N ASN A 102 2.89 2.95 16.85
CA ASN A 102 2.84 1.65 16.19
C ASN A 102 2.61 1.86 14.69
N ILE A 103 3.50 1.34 13.86
CA ILE A 103 3.40 1.43 12.42
C ILE A 103 2.90 0.10 11.88
N VAL A 104 1.79 0.14 11.15
CA VAL A 104 1.19 -1.02 10.52
C VAL A 104 1.22 -0.84 9.00
N GLU A 105 1.73 -1.83 8.30
CA GLU A 105 1.74 -1.83 6.84
C GLU A 105 0.35 -2.16 6.29
N VAL A 106 -0.09 -1.37 5.31
CA VAL A 106 -1.34 -1.64 4.58
C VAL A 106 -1.12 -2.81 3.61
N ALA A 107 -1.92 -3.85 3.75
CA ALA A 107 -1.79 -5.08 2.95
C ALA A 107 -1.95 -4.81 1.44
N ASN A 108 -3.02 -4.10 1.07
CA ASN A 108 -3.35 -3.77 -0.33
C ASN A 108 -3.59 -2.26 -0.46
N PRO A 109 -2.58 -1.48 -0.87
CA PRO A 109 -2.71 -0.03 -0.99
C PRO A 109 -3.72 0.40 -2.07
N ASP A 110 -4.03 -0.46 -3.04
CA ASP A 110 -5.00 -0.18 -4.10
C ASP A 110 -6.47 -0.39 -3.67
N LEU A 111 -6.72 -0.96 -2.49
CA LEU A 111 -8.04 -1.11 -1.89
C LEU A 111 -8.35 -0.02 -0.84
N ASP A 112 -7.42 0.88 -0.56
CA ASP A 112 -7.61 2.00 0.36
C ASP A 112 -7.91 3.28 -0.43
N ALA A 113 -9.06 3.90 -0.14
CA ALA A 113 -9.54 5.05 -0.90
C ALA A 113 -8.59 6.25 -0.79
N ARG A 114 -7.96 6.45 0.38
CA ARG A 114 -7.04 7.56 0.58
C ARG A 114 -5.75 7.39 -0.20
N LEU A 115 -5.18 6.20 -0.19
CA LEU A 115 -3.95 5.91 -0.94
C LEU A 115 -4.17 6.02 -2.44
N VAL A 116 -5.33 5.58 -2.94
CA VAL A 116 -5.71 5.74 -4.35
C VAL A 116 -5.93 7.22 -4.69
N ALA A 117 -6.56 8.01 -3.81
CA ALA A 117 -6.71 9.44 -4.01
C ALA A 117 -5.35 10.15 -4.08
N LEU A 118 -4.42 9.85 -3.17
CA LEU A 118 -3.05 10.39 -3.19
C LEU A 118 -2.27 10.00 -4.46
N LYS A 119 -2.47 8.79 -4.99
CA LYS A 119 -1.89 8.40 -6.28
C LYS A 119 -2.42 9.27 -7.44
N ILE A 120 -3.74 9.52 -7.47
CA ILE A 120 -4.35 10.38 -8.48
C ILE A 120 -3.83 11.81 -8.34
N VAL A 121 -3.77 12.35 -7.10
CA VAL A 121 -3.22 13.68 -6.79
C VAL A 121 -1.81 13.83 -7.35
N LYS A 122 -0.93 12.88 -7.06
CA LYS A 122 0.45 12.89 -7.54
C LYS A 122 0.53 12.89 -9.07
N MET A 123 -0.29 12.09 -9.75
CA MET A 123 -0.34 12.08 -11.22
C MET A 123 -0.81 13.43 -11.79
N LEU A 124 -1.75 14.11 -11.12
CA LEU A 124 -2.23 15.43 -11.54
C LEU A 124 -1.17 16.52 -11.35
N GLU A 125 -0.42 16.47 -10.25
CA GLU A 125 0.69 17.39 -9.96
C GLU A 125 1.85 17.18 -10.94
N GLU A 126 2.09 15.94 -11.37
CA GLU A 126 3.03 15.57 -12.44
C GLU A 126 2.52 15.96 -13.86
N ARG A 127 1.42 16.72 -13.95
CA ARG A 127 0.79 17.18 -15.21
C ARG A 127 0.30 16.07 -16.13
N GLN A 128 -0.03 14.89 -15.59
CA GLN A 128 -0.68 13.84 -16.37
C GLN A 128 -2.14 14.21 -16.67
N SER A 129 -2.67 13.68 -17.76
CA SER A 129 -4.09 13.88 -18.09
C SER A 129 -4.99 13.32 -17.00
N PHE A 130 -5.94 14.12 -16.50
CA PHE A 130 -6.88 13.71 -15.46
C PHE A 130 -7.74 12.49 -15.87
N ARG A 131 -8.01 12.31 -17.18
CA ARG A 131 -8.72 11.12 -17.69
C ARG A 131 -7.87 9.87 -17.57
N THR A 132 -6.59 9.95 -17.90
CA THR A 132 -5.65 8.85 -17.82
C THR A 132 -5.39 8.48 -16.35
N ALA A 133 -5.22 9.46 -15.47
CA ALA A 133 -5.02 9.25 -14.04
C ALA A 133 -6.19 8.50 -13.40
N GLN A 134 -7.43 8.92 -13.68
CA GLN A 134 -8.63 8.23 -13.16
C GLN A 134 -8.77 6.81 -13.71
N LYS A 135 -8.65 6.62 -15.03
CA LYS A 135 -8.79 5.28 -15.65
C LYS A 135 -7.72 4.31 -15.14
N ARG A 136 -6.48 4.78 -14.98
CA ARG A 136 -5.38 3.97 -14.42
C ARG A 136 -5.67 3.55 -12.98
N ALA A 137 -6.12 4.48 -12.14
CA ALA A 137 -6.49 4.20 -10.76
C ALA A 137 -7.64 3.18 -10.69
N ILE A 138 -8.69 3.36 -11.46
CA ILE A 138 -9.83 2.43 -11.54
C ILE A 138 -9.37 1.03 -11.93
N GLN A 139 -8.57 0.92 -12.99
CA GLN A 139 -8.07 -0.37 -13.46
C GLN A 139 -7.20 -1.08 -12.39
N GLN A 140 -6.35 -0.34 -11.65
CA GLN A 140 -5.53 -0.91 -10.58
C GLN A 140 -6.39 -1.42 -9.43
N THR A 141 -7.36 -0.63 -8.99
CA THR A 141 -8.27 -1.00 -7.89
C THR A 141 -9.15 -2.21 -8.25
N MET A 142 -9.67 -2.28 -9.48
CA MET A 142 -10.45 -3.43 -9.93
C MET A 142 -9.59 -4.69 -10.02
N ARG A 143 -8.34 -4.59 -10.45
CA ARG A 143 -7.37 -5.71 -10.43
C ARG A 143 -7.03 -6.17 -9.02
N ALA A 144 -7.01 -5.26 -8.04
CA ALA A 144 -6.80 -5.58 -6.64
C ALA A 144 -7.98 -6.31 -5.98
N GLY A 145 -9.12 -6.46 -6.69
CA GLY A 145 -10.28 -7.22 -6.24
C GLY A 145 -11.39 -6.38 -5.60
N ALA A 146 -11.45 -5.07 -5.86
CA ALA A 146 -12.59 -4.25 -5.45
C ALA A 146 -13.86 -4.67 -6.21
N LYS A 147 -15.04 -4.67 -5.56
CA LYS A 147 -16.34 -4.87 -6.22
C LYS A 147 -16.76 -3.70 -7.10
N GLY A 148 -16.28 -2.53 -6.77
CA GLY A 148 -16.53 -1.34 -7.56
C GLY A 148 -15.78 -0.13 -7.05
N ILE A 149 -15.52 0.80 -7.95
CA ILE A 149 -14.87 2.07 -7.67
C ILE A 149 -15.60 3.19 -8.39
N LYS A 150 -15.64 4.36 -7.74
CA LYS A 150 -16.09 5.61 -8.32
C LYS A 150 -15.07 6.69 -8.00
N THR A 151 -14.64 7.43 -9.02
CA THR A 151 -13.76 8.57 -8.87
C THR A 151 -14.45 9.83 -9.38
N SER A 152 -14.14 10.98 -8.79
CA SER A 152 -14.62 12.28 -9.26
C SER A 152 -13.54 13.33 -9.04
N ILE A 153 -13.20 14.06 -10.07
CA ILE A 153 -12.27 15.19 -9.99
C ILE A 153 -13.03 16.47 -10.34
N GLY A 154 -12.91 17.48 -9.49
CA GLY A 154 -13.55 18.77 -9.69
C GLY A 154 -12.56 19.92 -9.63
N GLY A 155 -12.81 20.97 -10.42
CA GLY A 155 -12.00 22.15 -10.52
C GLY A 155 -11.72 22.59 -11.96
N ARG A 156 -10.65 23.33 -12.19
CA ARG A 156 -10.22 23.81 -13.53
C ARG A 156 -9.47 22.69 -14.27
N LEU A 157 -10.22 21.71 -14.76
CA LEU A 157 -9.66 20.53 -15.41
C LEU A 157 -8.92 20.89 -16.71
N GLY A 158 -7.65 20.53 -16.79
CA GLY A 158 -6.80 20.83 -17.94
C GLY A 158 -6.49 22.32 -18.12
N GLY A 159 -6.67 23.14 -17.08
CA GLY A 159 -6.45 24.60 -17.14
C GLY A 159 -7.62 25.41 -17.70
N ALA A 160 -8.81 24.78 -17.87
CA ALA A 160 -10.00 25.48 -18.34
C ALA A 160 -10.41 26.63 -17.41
N ASP A 161 -10.93 27.74 -17.96
CA ASP A 161 -11.34 28.89 -17.16
C ASP A 161 -12.56 28.60 -16.30
N ILE A 162 -13.48 27.78 -16.81
CA ILE A 162 -14.68 27.37 -16.09
C ILE A 162 -14.41 26.03 -15.41
N ALA A 163 -14.61 26.00 -14.10
CA ALA A 163 -14.50 24.79 -13.30
C ALA A 163 -15.63 23.82 -13.65
N ARG A 164 -15.30 22.54 -13.76
CA ARG A 164 -16.26 21.45 -13.93
C ARG A 164 -15.85 20.22 -13.14
N SER A 165 -16.76 19.29 -12.98
CA SER A 165 -16.48 18.00 -12.35
C SER A 165 -16.66 16.88 -13.36
N GLU A 166 -15.65 16.01 -13.49
CA GLU A 166 -15.72 14.79 -14.28
C GLU A 166 -15.50 13.58 -13.39
N GLY A 167 -16.31 12.54 -13.55
CA GLY A 167 -16.21 11.32 -12.76
C GLY A 167 -16.38 10.08 -13.62
N TYR A 168 -15.70 9.02 -13.20
CA TYR A 168 -15.79 7.69 -13.79
C TYR A 168 -16.15 6.68 -12.71
N SER A 169 -16.87 5.64 -13.08
CA SER A 169 -17.23 4.56 -12.17
C SER A 169 -17.16 3.22 -12.89
N GLU A 170 -16.73 2.20 -12.18
CA GLU A 170 -16.68 0.83 -12.66
C GLU A 170 -17.12 -0.10 -11.53
N GLY A 171 -17.88 -1.15 -11.86
CA GLY A 171 -18.47 -2.07 -10.88
C GLY A 171 -19.63 -1.46 -10.10
N SER A 172 -19.94 -2.06 -8.94
CA SER A 172 -21.08 -1.69 -8.10
C SER A 172 -20.64 -0.87 -6.89
N VAL A 173 -21.14 0.36 -6.77
CA VAL A 173 -20.93 1.24 -5.61
C VAL A 173 -22.27 1.71 -5.08
N SER A 174 -22.89 0.91 -4.18
CA SER A 174 -24.18 1.22 -3.57
C SER A 174 -24.00 2.01 -2.29
N LEU A 175 -24.14 3.34 -2.35
CA LEU A 175 -23.96 4.23 -1.19
C LEU A 175 -25.09 4.08 -0.16
N HIS A 176 -26.28 3.65 -0.58
CA HIS A 176 -27.44 3.51 0.28
C HIS A 176 -27.46 2.19 1.10
N THR A 177 -26.71 1.17 0.66
CA THR A 177 -26.65 -0.11 1.34
C THR A 177 -25.68 -0.03 2.51
N LEU A 178 -26.16 -0.04 3.76
CA LEU A 178 -25.33 0.10 4.96
C LEU A 178 -24.35 -1.06 5.16
N ARG A 179 -24.73 -2.27 4.76
CA ARG A 179 -23.89 -3.47 4.85
C ARG A 179 -22.72 -3.47 3.86
N SER A 180 -22.73 -2.60 2.84
CA SER A 180 -21.61 -2.49 1.90
C SER A 180 -20.44 -1.78 2.54
N ASP A 181 -19.25 -2.40 2.55
CA ASP A 181 -18.02 -1.75 2.99
C ASP A 181 -17.53 -0.78 1.92
N ILE A 182 -17.84 0.50 2.13
CA ILE A 182 -17.43 1.58 1.25
C ILE A 182 -16.41 2.43 1.96
N ASP A 183 -15.21 2.48 1.39
CA ASP A 183 -14.17 3.40 1.78
C ASP A 183 -14.26 4.68 0.95
N TYR A 184 -14.01 5.82 1.60
CA TYR A 184 -14.12 7.14 0.97
C TYR A 184 -12.96 8.02 1.38
N ALA A 185 -12.39 8.69 0.40
CA ALA A 185 -11.38 9.71 0.64
C ALA A 185 -11.60 10.93 -0.25
N TRP A 186 -11.17 12.06 0.27
CA TRP A 186 -11.12 13.33 -0.41
C TRP A 186 -9.75 13.95 -0.19
N GLU A 187 -9.08 14.31 -1.29
CA GLU A 187 -7.75 14.92 -1.27
C GLU A 187 -7.67 16.06 -2.30
N GLU A 188 -6.75 16.99 -2.09
CA GLU A 188 -6.54 18.15 -2.96
C GLU A 188 -5.23 18.02 -3.73
N ALA A 189 -5.28 18.25 -5.03
CA ALA A 189 -4.10 18.35 -5.89
C ALA A 189 -3.76 19.82 -6.16
N MET A 190 -2.52 20.22 -5.91
CA MET A 190 -2.04 21.57 -6.16
C MET A 190 -1.51 21.67 -7.59
N THR A 191 -2.23 22.39 -8.45
CA THR A 191 -1.81 22.60 -9.84
C THR A 191 -1.47 24.08 -10.09
N ALA A 192 -0.76 24.35 -11.20
CA ALA A 192 -0.44 25.72 -11.60
C ALA A 192 -1.68 26.62 -11.79
N TYR A 193 -2.83 26.03 -12.12
CA TYR A 193 -4.11 26.73 -12.35
C TYR A 193 -5.03 26.76 -11.13
N GLY A 194 -4.58 26.27 -9.98
CA GLY A 194 -5.34 26.20 -8.74
C GLY A 194 -5.50 24.77 -8.21
N LYS A 195 -6.30 24.64 -7.16
CA LYS A 195 -6.55 23.33 -6.53
C LYS A 195 -7.59 22.52 -7.28
N LEU A 196 -7.33 21.23 -7.43
CA LEU A 196 -8.29 20.25 -7.91
C LEU A 196 -8.70 19.34 -6.75
N GLY A 197 -10.00 19.17 -6.53
CA GLY A 197 -10.53 18.24 -5.53
C GLY A 197 -10.72 16.85 -6.12
N VAL A 198 -10.09 15.85 -5.52
CA VAL A 198 -10.20 14.43 -5.91
C VAL A 198 -11.02 13.69 -4.88
N LYS A 199 -12.09 13.03 -5.30
CA LYS A 199 -12.96 12.20 -4.45
C LYS A 199 -12.94 10.78 -4.97
N VAL A 200 -12.73 9.81 -4.07
CA VAL A 200 -12.66 8.39 -4.40
C VAL A 200 -13.58 7.60 -3.47
N TRP A 201 -14.38 6.71 -4.03
CA TRP A 201 -15.21 5.75 -3.32
C TRP A 201 -14.83 4.36 -3.80
N ILE A 202 -14.47 3.46 -2.88
CA ILE A 202 -14.12 2.08 -3.17
C ILE A 202 -15.06 1.16 -2.40
N CYS A 203 -15.74 0.27 -3.11
CA CYS A 203 -16.55 -0.79 -2.53
C CYS A 203 -15.71 -2.07 -2.46
N ARG A 204 -15.36 -2.51 -1.25
CA ARG A 204 -14.60 -3.74 -1.02
C ARG A 204 -15.49 -4.99 -1.05
N GLY A 205 -16.73 -4.84 -0.60
CA GLY A 205 -17.67 -5.95 -0.55
C GLY A 205 -18.86 -5.67 0.35
N GLU A 206 -19.54 -6.71 0.77
CA GLU A 206 -20.61 -6.65 1.75
C GLU A 206 -20.20 -7.38 3.02
N VAL A 207 -20.56 -6.80 4.17
CA VAL A 207 -20.32 -7.35 5.50
C VAL A 207 -21.64 -7.85 6.03
N LEU A 208 -21.67 -9.08 6.52
CA LEU A 208 -22.88 -9.68 7.07
C LEU A 208 -23.27 -9.04 8.42
N PRO A 209 -24.54 -9.05 8.79
CA PRO A 209 -24.98 -8.52 10.07
C PRO A 209 -24.29 -9.21 11.25
N GLY A 210 -23.74 -8.41 12.17
CA GLY A 210 -22.99 -8.92 13.33
C GLY A 210 -21.48 -9.05 13.11
N GLU A 211 -20.99 -8.85 11.90
CA GLU A 211 -19.56 -8.77 11.62
C GLU A 211 -19.10 -7.33 11.48
N MET A 212 -17.88 -7.06 11.94
CA MET A 212 -17.19 -5.79 11.66
C MET A 212 -16.30 -5.94 10.43
N VAL A 213 -15.99 -4.83 9.78
CA VAL A 213 -15.10 -4.80 8.63
C VAL A 213 -13.75 -5.40 9.02
N LYS A 214 -13.39 -6.51 8.38
CA LYS A 214 -12.06 -7.10 8.46
C LYS A 214 -11.16 -6.40 7.45
N GLU A 215 -9.94 -6.13 7.86
CA GLU A 215 -8.98 -5.57 6.92
C GLU A 215 -8.64 -6.58 5.83
N PRO A 216 -8.41 -6.10 4.59
CA PRO A 216 -7.95 -6.97 3.53
C PRO A 216 -6.62 -7.60 3.95
N GLU A 217 -6.59 -8.92 4.07
CA GLU A 217 -5.36 -9.66 4.32
C GLU A 217 -4.37 -9.40 3.18
N LYS A 218 -3.07 -9.41 3.49
CA LYS A 218 -2.04 -9.38 2.44
C LYS A 218 -2.38 -10.50 1.44
N PRO A 219 -2.40 -10.23 0.13
CA PRO A 219 -2.55 -11.28 -0.83
C PRO A 219 -1.47 -12.31 -0.48
N ARG A 220 -1.89 -13.51 -0.13
CA ARG A 220 -0.95 -14.62 0.04
C ARG A 220 -0.21 -14.66 -1.27
N THR A 221 1.03 -14.17 -1.28
CA THR A 221 1.93 -14.36 -2.41
C THR A 221 1.89 -15.86 -2.63
N MET A 222 1.21 -16.29 -3.70
CA MET A 222 1.14 -17.68 -4.09
C MET A 222 2.58 -18.16 -4.19
N GLY A 223 2.93 -18.90 -3.15
CA GLY A 223 4.09 -19.77 -3.15
C GLY A 223 5.39 -18.99 -3.41
N ASN A 224 6.22 -19.02 -2.44
CA ASN A 224 7.41 -19.79 -2.68
C ASN A 224 7.09 -20.87 -3.74
N ARG A 225 7.16 -20.51 -5.04
CA ARG A 225 7.56 -21.54 -6.00
C ARG A 225 8.79 -22.11 -5.33
N PRO A 226 8.79 -23.39 -4.93
CA PRO A 226 9.98 -23.96 -4.32
C PRO A 226 11.08 -23.49 -5.23
N THR A 227 12.04 -22.75 -4.68
CA THR A 227 13.21 -22.28 -5.40
C THR A 227 13.64 -23.57 -6.07
N ARG A 228 13.45 -23.64 -7.39
CA ARG A 228 13.81 -24.80 -8.18
C ARG A 228 15.25 -24.94 -7.79
N GLU A 229 15.51 -25.90 -6.88
CA GLU A 229 16.86 -26.19 -6.43
C GLU A 229 17.67 -26.16 -7.70
N ARG A 230 18.58 -25.20 -7.80
CA ARG A 230 19.52 -25.17 -8.89
C ARG A 230 20.12 -26.54 -8.79
N ARG A 231 19.64 -27.48 -9.62
CA ARG A 231 20.26 -28.78 -9.80
C ARG A 231 21.74 -28.44 -9.92
N PRO A 232 22.60 -28.99 -9.07
CA PRO A 232 24.02 -28.70 -9.15
C PRO A 232 24.40 -28.95 -10.60
N ARG A 233 24.93 -27.92 -11.22
CA ARG A 233 25.40 -27.93 -12.61
C ARG A 233 26.33 -29.12 -12.67
N ARG A 234 25.85 -30.16 -13.35
CA ARG A 234 26.46 -31.46 -13.49
C ARG A 234 27.95 -31.27 -13.79
N GLN A 235 28.84 -31.56 -12.84
CA GLN A 235 30.26 -31.79 -13.02
C GLN A 235 30.56 -33.05 -13.85
N LYS A 236 29.64 -33.42 -14.76
CA LYS A 236 29.68 -34.61 -15.59
C LYS A 236 30.35 -34.40 -16.93
N THR A 237 30.83 -33.21 -17.23
CA THR A 237 31.53 -32.94 -18.48
C THR A 237 33.07 -33.03 -18.37
N GLU A 238 33.61 -32.99 -17.14
CA GLU A 238 35.07 -33.15 -16.96
C GLU A 238 35.47 -34.62 -16.71
N GLU A 239 34.63 -35.43 -16.01
CA GLU A 239 34.91 -36.83 -15.83
C GLU A 239 34.79 -37.64 -17.14
N VAL A 240 33.78 -37.35 -17.98
CA VAL A 240 33.60 -38.00 -19.28
C VAL A 240 34.73 -37.60 -20.28
N ALA A 241 35.23 -36.35 -20.16
CA ALA A 241 36.38 -35.92 -20.99
C ALA A 241 37.74 -36.47 -20.48
N ALA A 242 37.81 -36.83 -19.20
CA ALA A 242 39.00 -37.49 -18.64
C ALA A 242 39.01 -39.00 -18.98
N GLU A 243 37.87 -39.69 -18.94
CA GLU A 243 37.77 -41.10 -19.35
C GLU A 243 37.99 -41.28 -20.83
N ALA A 244 37.50 -40.44 -21.72
CA ALA A 244 37.77 -40.47 -23.17
C ALA A 244 39.25 -40.25 -23.50
N LYS A 245 39.97 -39.42 -22.75
CA LYS A 245 41.42 -39.23 -22.95
C LYS A 245 42.27 -40.39 -22.44
N VAL A 246 41.79 -41.15 -21.47
CA VAL A 246 42.49 -42.34 -20.98
C VAL A 246 42.28 -43.49 -21.94
N GLU A 247 41.07 -43.64 -22.54
CA GLU A 247 40.82 -44.67 -23.57
C GLU A 247 41.62 -44.40 -24.86
N GLU A 248 41.74 -43.16 -25.32
CA GLU A 248 42.57 -42.76 -26.47
C GLU A 248 44.07 -43.01 -26.23
N ALA A 249 44.54 -42.79 -25.01
CA ALA A 249 45.94 -43.02 -24.65
C ALA A 249 46.28 -44.52 -24.52
N THR A 250 45.31 -45.35 -24.06
CA THR A 250 45.52 -46.84 -24.01
C THR A 250 45.49 -47.44 -25.38
N ALA A 251 44.61 -47.01 -26.29
CA ALA A 251 44.57 -47.48 -27.68
C ALA A 251 45.86 -47.16 -28.45
N ALA A 252 46.45 -45.95 -28.25
CA ALA A 252 47.70 -45.55 -28.87
C ALA A 252 48.95 -46.30 -28.33
N VAL A 253 48.88 -46.86 -27.12
CA VAL A 253 49.93 -47.69 -26.54
C VAL A 253 49.82 -49.09 -27.06
N GLU A 254 48.61 -49.65 -27.23
CA GLU A 254 48.41 -50.99 -27.82
C GLU A 254 48.85 -51.04 -29.30
N GLU A 255 48.55 -50.02 -30.10
CA GLU A 255 48.97 -49.91 -31.48
C GLU A 255 50.51 -49.88 -31.64
N LYS A 256 51.21 -49.20 -30.74
CA LYS A 256 52.70 -49.16 -30.72
C LYS A 256 53.31 -50.47 -30.24
N VAL A 257 52.66 -51.22 -29.39
CA VAL A 257 53.13 -52.54 -28.96
C VAL A 257 52.94 -53.57 -30.06
N GLU A 258 51.87 -53.52 -30.87
CA GLU A 258 51.69 -54.37 -32.04
C GLU A 258 52.68 -54.05 -33.16
N GLU A 259 53.05 -52.79 -33.33
CA GLU A 259 54.13 -52.42 -34.36
C GLU A 259 55.50 -52.92 -33.97
N VAL A 260 55.83 -52.88 -32.66
CA VAL A 260 57.14 -53.39 -32.19
C VAL A 260 57.25 -54.93 -32.28
N VAL A 261 56.10 -55.62 -32.07
CA VAL A 261 56.12 -57.10 -32.20
C VAL A 261 56.19 -57.59 -33.64
N LYS A 262 55.85 -56.76 -34.64
CA LYS A 262 55.97 -57.06 -36.06
C LYS A 262 57.33 -56.80 -36.67
N GLU A 263 58.20 -56.05 -35.97
CA GLU A 263 59.60 -55.78 -36.42
C GLU A 263 60.63 -56.83 -35.94
N ASP A 264 60.17 -57.70 -34.95
CA ASP A 264 61.04 -58.77 -34.38
C ASP A 264 60.79 -60.20 -34.97
N GLU A 265 59.94 -60.36 -36.04
CA GLU A 265 59.80 -61.58 -36.84
C GLU A 265 60.42 -61.38 -38.27
#